data_f1785ff2cdce2fe4b634086f98a4211d
#
_entry.id   f1785ff2cdce2fe4b634086f98a4211d
#
_cell.length_a   1.000
_cell.length_b   1.000
_cell.length_c   1.000
_cell.angle_alpha   90.00
_cell.angle_beta   90.00
_cell.angle_gamma   90.00
#
_symmetry.space_group_name_H-M   'P 1'
#
loop_
_entity.id
_entity.type
_entity.pdbx_description
1 polymer ?
#
loop_
_entity_poly.entity_id
_entity_poly.type
_entity_poly.pdbx_seq_one_letter_code
_entity_poly.pdbx_strand_id
1 'polypeptide(L)'
;LNLSGGGSTARYYASISYLDEEGMYNTDKALKDDYNTNANYRRYNYRLNTDIDITKTTLLKLGVSGWLSKRNSPGLGDADVWGELFGYTAIRTPLLYSNGRVPAVGTGNKTNPWVAATQTGFNENWENVIQTNITLEQNLKFITKGLKFVGRFGYDTYNNNHINRRKWPEQWSAERSRDENGNLVFKKISDSSNMHQESGSSGNRREFLDMMLNWERGFKAHH
;
A
#
# COMPACT_ATOMS: atom_id res chain seq x y z
N LEU A 1 4.14 15.48 -12.17
CA LEU A 1 4.72 15.85 -13.44
C LEU A 1 3.84 15.36 -14.57
N ASN A 2 3.59 16.26 -15.55
CA ASN A 2 2.81 15.92 -16.75
C ASN A 2 3.62 16.30 -17.99
N LEU A 3 3.55 15.47 -19.01
CA LEU A 3 4.16 15.69 -20.31
C LEU A 3 3.16 15.33 -21.38
N SER A 4 2.92 16.22 -22.34
CA SER A 4 2.08 15.94 -23.49
C SER A 4 2.71 16.52 -24.73
N GLY A 5 2.49 15.87 -25.85
CA GLY A 5 3.02 16.30 -27.13
C GLY A 5 2.46 15.47 -28.28
N GLY A 6 2.84 15.83 -29.46
CA GLY A 6 2.45 15.07 -30.61
C GLY A 6 2.78 15.76 -31.96
N GLY A 7 2.65 15.01 -33.00
CA GLY A 7 2.81 15.41 -34.38
C GLY A 7 1.70 14.85 -35.27
N SER A 8 1.95 14.79 -36.54
CA SER A 8 0.96 14.31 -37.51
C SER A 8 0.68 12.80 -37.41
N THR A 9 1.59 12.02 -36.79
CA THR A 9 1.51 10.56 -36.79
C THR A 9 1.27 10.01 -35.37
N ALA A 10 1.71 10.72 -34.33
CA ALA A 10 1.57 10.25 -32.95
C ALA A 10 1.25 11.41 -32.00
N ARG A 11 0.44 11.12 -31.00
CA ARG A 11 0.09 12.03 -29.90
C ARG A 11 0.26 11.24 -28.61
N TYR A 12 0.82 11.88 -27.59
CA TYR A 12 1.05 11.22 -26.30
C TYR A 12 0.75 12.14 -25.13
N TYR A 13 0.38 11.51 -24.04
CA TYR A 13 0.26 12.10 -22.71
C TYR A 13 0.88 11.15 -21.70
N ALA A 14 1.81 11.65 -20.89
CA ALA A 14 2.40 10.92 -19.79
C ALA A 14 2.25 11.71 -18.49
N SER A 15 1.95 11.06 -17.38
CA SER A 15 1.95 11.67 -16.06
C SER A 15 2.54 10.74 -15.00
N ILE A 16 3.27 11.33 -14.07
CA ILE A 16 3.81 10.67 -12.88
C ILE A 16 3.49 11.55 -11.68
N SER A 17 2.98 10.95 -10.60
CA SER A 17 2.82 11.62 -9.32
C SER A 17 3.37 10.75 -8.19
N TYR A 18 3.87 11.41 -7.15
CA TYR A 18 4.40 10.80 -5.95
C TYR A 18 3.69 11.39 -4.74
N LEU A 19 3.31 10.52 -3.82
CA LEU A 19 2.76 10.85 -2.51
C LEU A 19 3.63 10.19 -1.45
N ASP A 20 3.98 10.93 -0.40
CA ASP A 20 4.67 10.44 0.78
C ASP A 20 3.96 11.00 2.01
N GLU A 21 3.44 10.12 2.85
CA GLU A 21 2.75 10.45 4.08
C GLU A 21 3.48 9.75 5.23
N GLU A 22 3.97 10.54 6.18
CA GLU A 22 4.59 10.03 7.39
C GLU A 22 3.59 10.03 8.55
N GLY A 23 3.62 8.96 9.34
CA GLY A 23 2.84 8.85 10.56
C GLY A 23 3.47 9.62 11.72
N MET A 24 2.73 9.68 12.81
CA MET A 24 3.09 10.43 14.01
C MET A 24 3.59 9.53 15.17
N TYR A 25 3.82 8.27 14.93
CA TYR A 25 4.29 7.38 15.99
C TYR A 25 5.74 7.70 16.36
N ASN A 26 5.99 7.79 17.66
CA ASN A 26 7.35 7.77 18.15
C ASN A 26 8.01 6.42 17.81
N THR A 27 9.31 6.49 17.50
CA THR A 27 10.13 5.30 17.30
C THR A 27 11.08 5.14 18.46
N ASP A 28 11.41 3.91 18.84
CA ASP A 28 12.46 3.66 19.80
C ASP A 28 13.82 3.88 19.13
N LYS A 29 14.58 4.84 19.65
CA LYS A 29 15.91 5.18 19.10
C LYS A 29 16.90 4.03 19.18
N ALA A 30 16.77 3.18 20.19
CA ALA A 30 17.61 2.02 20.39
C ALA A 30 17.36 0.91 19.35
N LEU A 31 16.18 0.91 18.74
CA LEU A 31 15.77 -0.09 17.73
C LEU A 31 15.77 0.47 16.30
N LYS A 32 16.09 1.76 16.12
CA LYS A 32 16.00 2.44 14.83
C LYS A 32 16.85 1.81 13.72
N ASP A 33 17.98 1.24 14.08
CA ASP A 33 18.88 0.58 13.13
C ASP A 33 18.39 -0.81 12.73
N ASP A 34 17.55 -1.43 13.54
CA ASP A 34 16.99 -2.76 13.27
C ASP A 34 15.74 -2.68 12.39
N TYR A 35 14.81 -1.76 12.71
CA TYR A 35 13.57 -1.56 11.97
C TYR A 35 12.88 -0.24 12.32
N ASN A 36 12.01 0.21 11.40
CA ASN A 36 11.19 1.40 11.61
C ASN A 36 9.73 1.01 11.83
N THR A 37 9.16 1.40 12.96
CA THR A 37 7.76 1.14 13.33
C THR A 37 6.82 2.30 12.99
N ASN A 38 7.34 3.48 12.59
CA ASN A 38 6.47 4.60 12.24
C ASN A 38 5.61 4.24 11.03
N ALA A 39 4.34 4.64 11.09
CA ALA A 39 3.47 4.51 9.93
C ALA A 39 4.03 5.38 8.79
N ASN A 40 4.06 4.83 7.60
CA ASN A 40 4.48 5.53 6.40
C ASN A 40 3.70 4.99 5.21
N TYR A 41 3.22 5.87 4.35
CA TYR A 41 2.56 5.50 3.11
C TYR A 41 3.19 6.24 1.95
N ARG A 42 3.72 5.49 0.99
CA ARG A 42 4.29 6.02 -0.25
C ARG A 42 3.52 5.47 -1.43
N ARG A 43 3.23 6.34 -2.39
CA ARG A 43 2.54 5.93 -3.61
C ARG A 43 3.08 6.65 -4.84
N TYR A 44 3.40 5.86 -5.84
CA TYR A 44 3.78 6.31 -7.17
C TYR A 44 2.62 6.01 -8.12
N ASN A 45 2.06 7.02 -8.76
CA ASN A 45 1.06 6.84 -9.80
C ASN A 45 1.70 7.16 -11.14
N TYR A 46 1.33 6.40 -12.16
CA TYR A 46 1.78 6.63 -13.52
C TYR A 46 0.64 6.46 -14.52
N ARG A 47 0.71 7.22 -15.61
CA ARG A 47 -0.21 7.09 -16.73
C ARG A 47 0.53 7.45 -18.02
N LEU A 48 0.34 6.63 -19.03
CA LEU A 48 0.77 6.86 -20.40
C LEU A 48 -0.40 6.58 -21.33
N ASN A 49 -0.76 7.56 -22.14
CA ASN A 49 -1.70 7.39 -23.25
C ASN A 49 -1.00 7.78 -24.53
N THR A 50 -1.14 6.97 -25.56
CA THR A 50 -0.53 7.24 -26.87
C THR A 50 -1.50 6.85 -27.98
N ASP A 51 -1.74 7.77 -28.88
CA ASP A 51 -2.49 7.56 -30.11
C ASP A 51 -1.52 7.58 -31.29
N ILE A 52 -1.53 6.54 -32.10
CA ILE A 52 -0.60 6.37 -33.24
C ILE A 52 -1.41 6.13 -34.51
N ASP A 53 -1.29 7.03 -35.44
CA ASP A 53 -1.84 6.86 -36.81
C ASP A 53 -0.90 5.95 -37.60
N ILE A 54 -1.10 4.62 -37.51
CA ILE A 54 -0.28 3.61 -38.23
C ILE A 54 -0.37 3.82 -39.74
N THR A 55 -1.59 4.09 -40.21
CA THR A 55 -1.87 4.46 -41.57
C THR A 55 -2.95 5.56 -41.60
N LYS A 56 -3.25 6.12 -42.78
CA LYS A 56 -4.37 7.08 -42.95
C LYS A 56 -5.75 6.50 -42.56
N THR A 57 -5.84 5.19 -42.38
CA THR A 57 -7.10 4.49 -42.08
C THR A 57 -7.04 3.65 -40.81
N THR A 58 -5.86 3.57 -40.18
CA THR A 58 -5.60 2.72 -39.01
C THR A 58 -5.07 3.57 -37.86
N LEU A 59 -5.81 3.63 -36.75
CA LEU A 59 -5.43 4.30 -35.52
C LEU A 59 -5.27 3.26 -34.40
N LEU A 60 -4.12 3.27 -33.77
CA LEU A 60 -3.82 2.48 -32.54
C LEU A 60 -3.79 3.42 -31.36
N LYS A 61 -4.58 3.10 -30.34
CA LYS A 61 -4.57 3.79 -29.04
C LYS A 61 -4.04 2.85 -27.99
N LEU A 62 -3.03 3.30 -27.25
CA LEU A 62 -2.42 2.56 -26.15
C LEU A 62 -2.61 3.36 -24.87
N GLY A 63 -3.14 2.75 -23.84
CA GLY A 63 -3.25 3.32 -22.51
C GLY A 63 -2.63 2.36 -21.48
N VAL A 64 -1.73 2.89 -20.66
CA VAL A 64 -1.18 2.18 -19.49
C VAL A 64 -1.29 3.13 -18.32
N SER A 65 -1.89 2.66 -17.23
CA SER A 65 -1.94 3.41 -15.97
C SER A 65 -1.85 2.48 -14.79
N GLY A 66 -1.50 3.02 -13.65
CA GLY A 66 -1.45 2.24 -12.44
C GLY A 66 -0.77 2.96 -11.30
N TRP A 67 -0.51 2.21 -10.25
CA TRP A 67 0.26 2.69 -9.11
C TRP A 67 1.05 1.57 -8.46
N LEU A 68 2.10 1.98 -7.76
CA LEU A 68 2.85 1.19 -6.81
C LEU A 68 2.75 1.89 -5.46
N SER A 69 2.27 1.22 -4.43
CA SER A 69 2.27 1.74 -3.07
C SER A 69 3.03 0.85 -2.12
N LYS A 70 3.62 1.48 -1.11
CA LYS A 70 4.23 0.82 0.04
C LYS A 70 3.68 1.45 1.30
N ARG A 71 3.17 0.62 2.22
CA ARG A 71 2.72 1.02 3.55
C ARG A 71 3.57 0.31 4.59
N ASN A 72 4.00 1.06 5.60
CA ASN A 72 4.61 0.54 6.82
C ASN A 72 3.71 0.88 8.02
N SER A 73 3.67 0.01 9.02
CA SER A 73 2.95 0.25 10.29
C SER A 73 3.58 -0.55 11.42
N PRO A 74 3.29 -0.21 12.70
CA PRO A 74 3.74 -1.01 13.85
C PRO A 74 3.30 -2.47 13.75
N GLY A 75 4.01 -3.36 14.40
CA GLY A 75 3.76 -4.80 14.33
C GLY A 75 2.36 -5.22 14.79
N LEU A 76 1.77 -4.53 15.76
CA LEU A 76 0.38 -4.75 16.16
C LEU A 76 -0.65 -4.15 15.20
N GLY A 77 -0.25 -3.21 14.34
CA GLY A 77 -1.15 -2.45 13.50
C GLY A 77 -1.75 -1.23 14.21
N ASP A 78 -2.29 -0.33 13.40
CA ASP A 78 -2.76 0.98 13.90
C ASP A 78 -3.93 0.87 14.88
N ALA A 79 -4.91 0.00 14.57
CA ALA A 79 -6.11 -0.16 15.40
C ALA A 79 -5.77 -0.64 16.82
N ASP A 80 -4.83 -1.58 16.94
CA ASP A 80 -4.42 -2.12 18.22
C ASP A 80 -3.60 -1.09 19.02
N VAL A 81 -2.71 -0.32 18.36
CA VAL A 81 -1.96 0.77 19.02
C VAL A 81 -2.91 1.80 19.61
N TRP A 82 -3.92 2.23 18.88
CA TRP A 82 -4.93 3.17 19.37
C TRP A 82 -5.81 2.56 20.45
N GLY A 83 -6.18 1.28 20.33
CA GLY A 83 -6.94 0.56 21.33
C GLY A 83 -6.20 0.49 22.68
N GLU A 84 -4.90 0.21 22.65
CA GLU A 84 -4.05 0.22 23.85
C GLU A 84 -3.92 1.63 24.43
N LEU A 85 -3.76 2.66 23.59
CA LEU A 85 -3.66 4.05 24.02
C LEU A 85 -4.93 4.52 24.76
N PHE A 86 -6.11 4.21 24.24
CA PHE A 86 -7.38 4.61 24.87
C PHE A 86 -7.69 3.81 26.14
N GLY A 87 -7.19 2.57 26.24
CA GLY A 87 -7.34 1.74 27.43
C GLY A 87 -6.28 1.97 28.53
N TYR A 88 -5.29 2.84 28.24
CA TYR A 88 -4.14 3.03 29.10
C TYR A 88 -4.32 4.23 30.06
N THR A 89 -3.84 4.07 31.29
CA THR A 89 -3.82 5.14 32.29
C THR A 89 -2.40 5.28 32.86
N ALA A 90 -1.75 6.39 32.60
CA ALA A 90 -0.37 6.68 33.05
C ALA A 90 -0.22 6.71 34.59
N ILE A 91 -1.30 7.02 35.32
CA ILE A 91 -1.32 6.99 36.78
C ILE A 91 -1.18 5.56 37.31
N ARG A 92 -1.73 4.58 36.59
CA ARG A 92 -1.71 3.16 37.00
C ARG A 92 -0.39 2.49 36.65
N THR A 93 0.17 2.78 35.50
CA THR A 93 1.32 2.05 34.96
C THR A 93 2.22 3.03 34.18
N PRO A 94 3.52 3.16 34.52
CA PRO A 94 4.43 4.00 33.76
C PRO A 94 4.69 3.39 32.36
N LEU A 95 5.14 4.19 31.41
CA LEU A 95 5.56 3.70 30.09
C LEU A 95 6.78 2.77 30.19
N LEU A 96 7.75 3.17 31.01
CA LEU A 96 8.92 2.38 31.38
C LEU A 96 9.20 2.58 32.87
N TYR A 97 9.72 1.57 33.53
CA TYR A 97 10.31 1.72 34.83
C TYR A 97 11.65 2.49 34.75
N SER A 98 12.09 3.06 35.87
CA SER A 98 13.34 3.84 35.94
C SER A 98 14.60 3.03 35.58
N ASN A 99 14.54 1.72 35.67
CA ASN A 99 15.61 0.79 35.29
C ASN A 99 15.48 0.28 33.83
N GLY A 100 14.61 0.91 33.00
CA GLY A 100 14.38 0.54 31.60
C GLY A 100 13.49 -0.68 31.35
N ARG A 101 13.00 -1.34 32.41
CA ARG A 101 12.10 -2.50 32.25
C ARG A 101 10.73 -2.07 31.76
N VAL A 102 10.15 -2.89 30.90
CA VAL A 102 8.83 -2.68 30.32
C VAL A 102 7.75 -3.16 31.31
N PRO A 103 6.81 -2.29 31.71
CA PRO A 103 5.71 -2.68 32.57
C PRO A 103 4.73 -3.62 31.88
N ALA A 104 4.31 -4.68 32.56
CA ALA A 104 3.15 -5.46 32.16
C ALA A 104 1.86 -4.68 32.45
N VAL A 105 0.92 -4.66 31.50
CA VAL A 105 -0.37 -3.98 31.61
C VAL A 105 -1.48 -5.03 31.67
N GLY A 106 -1.98 -5.28 32.89
CA GLY A 106 -3.08 -6.22 33.10
C GLY A 106 -2.69 -7.69 32.89
N THR A 107 -3.68 -8.49 32.53
CA THR A 107 -3.53 -9.91 32.20
C THR A 107 -3.78 -10.17 30.74
N GLY A 108 -3.07 -11.12 30.15
CA GLY A 108 -3.18 -11.46 28.72
C GLY A 108 -2.22 -10.66 27.83
N ASN A 109 -2.57 -10.53 26.57
CA ASN A 109 -1.72 -9.90 25.54
C ASN A 109 -1.76 -8.36 25.53
N LYS A 110 -2.26 -7.74 26.57
CA LYS A 110 -2.28 -6.28 26.68
C LYS A 110 -0.88 -5.74 26.95
N THR A 111 -0.52 -4.69 26.25
CA THR A 111 0.75 -4.01 26.44
C THR A 111 0.55 -2.50 26.57
N ASN A 112 1.56 -1.78 27.01
CA ASN A 112 1.45 -0.34 27.02
C ASN A 112 1.55 0.25 25.59
N PRO A 113 0.95 1.41 25.33
CA PRO A 113 0.89 1.97 23.97
C PRO A 113 2.27 2.29 23.39
N TRP A 114 3.26 2.60 24.22
CA TRP A 114 4.63 2.82 23.77
C TRP A 114 5.24 1.53 23.21
N VAL A 115 5.07 0.40 23.91
CA VAL A 115 5.51 -0.92 23.43
C VAL A 115 4.76 -1.29 22.16
N ALA A 116 3.43 -1.10 22.13
CA ALA A 116 2.60 -1.36 20.96
C ALA A 116 3.11 -0.64 19.71
N ALA A 117 3.47 0.64 19.85
CA ALA A 117 3.95 1.46 18.76
C ALA A 117 5.41 1.23 18.37
N THR A 118 6.27 0.80 19.30
CA THR A 118 7.73 0.85 19.08
C THR A 118 8.46 -0.49 19.17
N GLN A 119 7.92 -1.49 19.88
CA GLN A 119 8.67 -2.72 20.21
C GLN A 119 8.05 -4.01 19.68
N THR A 120 6.93 -3.95 19.00
CA THR A 120 6.22 -5.14 18.53
C THR A 120 6.60 -5.58 17.11
N GLY A 121 7.63 -4.96 16.53
CA GLY A 121 8.04 -5.20 15.15
C GLY A 121 7.33 -4.26 14.16
N PHE A 122 7.13 -4.71 12.93
CA PHE A 122 6.53 -3.90 11.88
C PHE A 122 5.79 -4.75 10.85
N ASN A 123 4.85 -4.11 10.15
CA ASN A 123 4.13 -4.68 9.02
C ASN A 123 4.45 -3.83 7.78
N GLU A 124 4.86 -4.47 6.71
CA GLU A 124 5.02 -3.83 5.40
C GLU A 124 4.02 -4.44 4.41
N ASN A 125 3.36 -3.59 3.65
CA ASN A 125 2.45 -3.98 2.58
C ASN A 125 2.80 -3.23 1.29
N TRP A 126 2.88 -3.97 0.18
CA TRP A 126 3.09 -3.42 -1.17
C TRP A 126 1.91 -3.77 -2.05
N GLU A 127 1.40 -2.78 -2.73
CA GLU A 127 0.36 -2.97 -3.75
C GLU A 127 0.86 -2.47 -5.09
N ASN A 128 0.62 -3.25 -6.11
CA ASN A 128 0.90 -2.88 -7.49
C ASN A 128 -0.35 -3.11 -8.33
N VAL A 129 -0.78 -2.05 -9.01
CA VAL A 129 -1.89 -2.10 -9.95
C VAL A 129 -1.41 -1.63 -11.31
N ILE A 130 -1.68 -2.43 -12.32
CA ILE A 130 -1.44 -2.08 -13.73
C ILE A 130 -2.75 -2.25 -14.48
N GLN A 131 -3.15 -1.22 -15.18
CA GLN A 131 -4.31 -1.21 -16.07
C GLN A 131 -3.84 -0.84 -17.49
N THR A 132 -4.11 -1.74 -18.40
CA THR A 132 -3.70 -1.58 -19.81
C THR A 132 -4.91 -1.65 -20.72
N ASN A 133 -5.00 -0.75 -21.65
CA ASN A 133 -5.98 -0.80 -22.71
C ASN A 133 -5.34 -0.53 -24.06
N ILE A 134 -5.72 -1.34 -25.04
CA ILE A 134 -5.30 -1.24 -26.43
C ILE A 134 -6.56 -1.14 -27.27
N THR A 135 -6.66 -0.14 -28.12
CA THR A 135 -7.76 0.02 -29.06
C THR A 135 -7.20 0.17 -30.46
N LEU A 136 -7.64 -0.70 -31.35
CA LEU A 136 -7.36 -0.64 -32.77
C LEU A 136 -8.61 -0.18 -33.51
N GLU A 137 -8.55 0.95 -34.18
CA GLU A 137 -9.60 1.47 -35.01
C GLU A 137 -9.16 1.37 -36.48
N GLN A 138 -9.93 0.67 -37.31
CA GLN A 138 -9.67 0.51 -38.72
C GLN A 138 -10.86 1.03 -39.53
N ASN A 139 -10.63 2.04 -40.37
CA ASN A 139 -11.62 2.49 -41.32
C ASN A 139 -11.62 1.54 -42.50
N LEU A 140 -12.76 0.91 -42.79
CA LEU A 140 -12.94 -0.10 -43.81
C LEU A 140 -13.69 0.49 -45.04
N LYS A 141 -13.55 1.80 -45.30
CA LYS A 141 -14.20 2.46 -46.44
C LYS A 141 -13.81 1.88 -47.83
N PHE A 142 -12.73 1.13 -47.88
CA PHE A 142 -12.31 0.39 -49.08
C PHE A 142 -13.21 -0.83 -49.38
N ILE A 143 -13.92 -1.36 -48.34
CA ILE A 143 -14.94 -2.41 -48.48
C ILE A 143 -16.29 -1.74 -48.79
N THR A 144 -16.73 -0.85 -47.89
CA THR A 144 -17.96 -0.08 -48.05
C THR A 144 -17.88 1.26 -47.30
N LYS A 145 -18.46 2.31 -47.88
CA LYS A 145 -18.46 3.65 -47.29
C LYS A 145 -19.21 3.61 -45.94
N GLY A 146 -18.58 4.14 -44.89
CA GLY A 146 -19.14 4.22 -43.55
C GLY A 146 -18.86 3.03 -42.66
N LEU A 147 -18.15 2.00 -43.14
CA LEU A 147 -17.77 0.84 -42.32
C LEU A 147 -16.50 1.11 -41.54
N LYS A 148 -16.51 0.79 -40.25
CA LYS A 148 -15.40 0.91 -39.31
C LYS A 148 -15.32 -0.31 -38.42
N PHE A 149 -14.14 -0.87 -38.24
CA PHE A 149 -13.84 -1.89 -37.23
C PHE A 149 -13.20 -1.25 -36.00
N VAL A 150 -13.58 -1.69 -34.83
CA VAL A 150 -12.97 -1.30 -33.55
C VAL A 150 -12.70 -2.57 -32.73
N GLY A 151 -11.45 -2.86 -32.48
CA GLY A 151 -11.01 -3.92 -31.55
C GLY A 151 -10.46 -3.29 -30.27
N ARG A 152 -10.87 -3.80 -29.12
CA ARG A 152 -10.39 -3.36 -27.81
C ARG A 152 -9.86 -4.54 -27.03
N PHE A 153 -8.70 -4.37 -26.40
CA PHE A 153 -8.11 -5.33 -25.47
C PHE A 153 -7.74 -4.60 -24.19
N GLY A 154 -8.12 -5.16 -23.06
CA GLY A 154 -7.77 -4.68 -21.74
C GLY A 154 -7.08 -5.79 -20.95
N TYR A 155 -6.05 -5.40 -20.19
CA TYR A 155 -5.34 -6.29 -19.28
C TYR A 155 -5.05 -5.54 -17.99
N ASP A 156 -5.72 -5.96 -16.91
CA ASP A 156 -5.57 -5.36 -15.60
C ASP A 156 -4.98 -6.39 -14.64
N THR A 157 -4.03 -5.94 -13.81
CA THR A 157 -3.47 -6.74 -12.72
C THR A 157 -3.52 -5.98 -11.41
N TYR A 158 -3.80 -6.69 -10.35
CA TYR A 158 -3.64 -6.26 -8.97
C TYR A 158 -2.79 -7.28 -8.25
N ASN A 159 -1.72 -6.82 -7.60
CA ASN A 159 -0.87 -7.64 -6.76
C ASN A 159 -0.68 -6.96 -5.40
N ASN A 160 -0.82 -7.74 -4.34
CA ASN A 160 -0.57 -7.35 -2.97
C ASN A 160 0.44 -8.31 -2.35
N ASN A 161 1.46 -7.77 -1.72
CA ASN A 161 2.47 -8.53 -0.99
C ASN A 161 2.63 -7.92 0.39
N HIS A 162 2.68 -8.76 1.42
CA HIS A 162 2.89 -8.30 2.78
C HIS A 162 3.97 -9.10 3.49
N ILE A 163 4.66 -8.43 4.39
CA ILE A 163 5.61 -8.99 5.33
C ILE A 163 5.26 -8.45 6.71
N ASN A 164 4.92 -9.35 7.63
CA ASN A 164 4.65 -9.04 9.02
C ASN A 164 5.80 -9.59 9.85
N ARG A 165 6.47 -8.74 10.59
CA ARG A 165 7.51 -9.13 11.54
C ARG A 165 7.06 -8.72 12.93
N ARG A 166 6.87 -9.71 13.81
CA ARG A 166 6.38 -9.51 15.16
C ARG A 166 7.37 -10.01 16.17
N LYS A 167 7.53 -9.25 17.24
CA LYS A 167 8.24 -9.65 18.46
C LYS A 167 7.58 -9.03 19.67
N TRP A 168 7.89 -9.53 20.83
CA TRP A 168 7.45 -8.99 22.11
C TRP A 168 8.66 -8.76 23.01
N PRO A 169 8.73 -7.62 23.72
CA PRO A 169 9.71 -7.44 24.78
C PRO A 169 9.30 -8.25 26.01
N GLU A 170 10.26 -8.56 26.86
CA GLU A 170 9.94 -9.06 28.20
C GLU A 170 9.19 -7.99 29.00
N GLN A 171 8.26 -8.44 29.83
CA GLN A 171 7.42 -7.54 30.63
C GLN A 171 7.50 -7.88 32.11
N TRP A 172 7.47 -6.82 32.91
CA TRP A 172 7.70 -6.90 34.36
C TRP A 172 6.58 -6.20 35.12
N SER A 173 6.33 -6.69 36.33
CA SER A 173 5.48 -6.03 37.33
C SER A 173 6.34 -5.60 38.49
N ALA A 174 6.21 -4.36 38.96
CA ALA A 174 6.79 -3.94 40.23
C ALA A 174 5.95 -4.46 41.34
N GLU A 175 6.59 -5.13 42.31
CA GLU A 175 5.96 -5.56 43.55
C GLU A 175 5.84 -4.39 44.55
N ARG A 176 4.98 -4.53 45.55
CA ARG A 176 4.86 -3.51 46.61
C ARG A 176 6.01 -3.55 47.59
N SER A 177 6.80 -4.61 47.55
CA SER A 177 7.98 -4.81 48.37
C SER A 177 9.20 -4.06 47.87
N ARG A 178 10.12 -3.74 48.76
CA ARG A 178 11.42 -3.20 48.43
C ARG A 178 12.52 -4.15 48.94
N ASP A 179 13.66 -4.13 48.25
CA ASP A 179 14.84 -4.88 48.70
C ASP A 179 15.53 -4.20 49.89
N GLU A 180 16.57 -4.80 50.39
CA GLU A 180 17.38 -4.29 51.52
C GLU A 180 17.99 -2.91 51.25
N ASN A 181 18.15 -2.55 49.96
CA ASN A 181 18.68 -1.26 49.50
C ASN A 181 17.58 -0.23 49.22
N GLY A 182 16.32 -0.57 49.47
CA GLY A 182 15.18 0.30 49.25
C GLY A 182 14.69 0.35 47.78
N ASN A 183 15.22 -0.49 46.88
CA ASN A 183 14.79 -0.53 45.48
C ASN A 183 13.52 -1.36 45.31
N LEU A 184 12.74 -1.06 44.28
CA LEU A 184 11.57 -1.86 43.90
C LEU A 184 11.98 -3.26 43.49
N VAL A 185 11.29 -4.26 44.00
CA VAL A 185 11.40 -5.65 43.58
C VAL A 185 10.52 -5.85 42.33
N PHE A 186 11.06 -6.54 41.35
CA PHE A 186 10.37 -6.78 40.07
C PHE A 186 10.15 -8.27 39.84
N LYS A 187 8.94 -8.62 39.46
CA LYS A 187 8.57 -9.95 39.00
C LYS A 187 8.42 -9.95 37.49
N LYS A 188 9.11 -10.87 36.82
CA LYS A 188 8.90 -11.07 35.37
C LYS A 188 7.54 -11.73 35.13
N ILE A 189 6.75 -11.14 34.20
CA ILE A 189 5.40 -11.58 33.87
C ILE A 189 5.40 -12.33 32.55
N SER A 190 6.22 -11.87 31.58
CA SER A 190 6.38 -12.54 30.28
C SER A 190 7.82 -12.47 29.81
N ASP A 191 8.25 -13.49 29.10
CA ASP A 191 9.54 -13.51 28.40
C ASP A 191 9.45 -12.72 27.08
N SER A 192 10.60 -12.26 26.59
CA SER A 192 10.72 -11.72 25.25
C SER A 192 10.54 -12.84 24.21
N SER A 193 9.95 -12.52 23.08
CA SER A 193 9.92 -13.41 21.94
C SER A 193 10.97 -13.00 20.89
N ASN A 194 11.51 -13.98 20.17
CA ASN A 194 12.29 -13.72 18.98
C ASN A 194 11.40 -13.12 17.88
N MET A 195 12.02 -12.41 16.94
CA MET A 195 11.32 -11.88 15.78
C MET A 195 10.75 -13.04 14.95
N HIS A 196 9.43 -13.12 14.84
CA HIS A 196 8.72 -14.02 13.95
C HIS A 196 8.37 -13.28 12.66
N GLN A 197 8.55 -13.93 11.51
CA GLN A 197 8.18 -13.38 10.22
C GLN A 197 7.11 -14.22 9.55
N GLU A 198 6.08 -13.55 9.07
CA GLU A 198 5.06 -14.08 8.19
C GLU A 198 5.04 -13.25 6.91
N SER A 199 4.88 -13.88 5.77
CA SER A 199 4.75 -13.19 4.49
C SER A 199 3.71 -13.88 3.63
N GLY A 200 3.04 -13.09 2.80
CA GLY A 200 2.06 -13.61 1.86
C GLY A 200 1.95 -12.71 0.65
N SER A 201 1.40 -13.29 -0.40
CA SER A 201 1.07 -12.57 -1.63
C SER A 201 -0.30 -12.99 -2.12
N SER A 202 -1.01 -12.04 -2.69
CA SER A 202 -2.27 -12.27 -3.38
C SER A 202 -2.35 -11.37 -4.60
N GLY A 203 -3.12 -11.80 -5.58
CA GLY A 203 -3.30 -11.00 -6.78
C GLY A 203 -4.45 -11.54 -7.62
N ASN A 204 -4.88 -10.70 -8.52
CA ASN A 204 -5.82 -11.07 -9.55
C ASN A 204 -5.44 -10.40 -10.87
N ARG A 205 -5.99 -10.94 -11.96
CA ARG A 205 -5.92 -10.35 -13.28
C ARG A 205 -7.29 -10.39 -13.92
N ARG A 206 -7.52 -9.43 -14.78
CA ARG A 206 -8.72 -9.35 -15.61
C ARG A 206 -8.29 -9.09 -17.04
N GLU A 207 -8.83 -9.85 -17.95
CA GLU A 207 -8.65 -9.68 -19.38
C GLU A 207 -10.00 -9.32 -20.00
N PHE A 208 -9.97 -8.44 -20.96
CA PHE A 208 -11.14 -7.99 -21.70
C PHE A 208 -10.81 -7.93 -23.17
N LEU A 209 -11.67 -8.51 -24.00
CA LEU A 209 -11.60 -8.41 -25.46
C LEU A 209 -12.97 -8.08 -26.02
N ASP A 210 -13.02 -7.03 -26.81
CA ASP A 210 -14.22 -6.59 -27.50
C ASP A 210 -13.90 -6.27 -28.96
N MET A 211 -14.80 -6.68 -29.85
CA MET A 211 -14.69 -6.40 -31.28
C MET A 211 -16.02 -5.93 -31.81
N MET A 212 -16.01 -4.80 -32.54
CA MET A 212 -17.20 -4.15 -33.02
C MET A 212 -17.03 -3.74 -34.50
N LEU A 213 -18.04 -3.99 -35.30
CA LEU A 213 -18.20 -3.44 -36.62
C LEU A 213 -19.30 -2.40 -36.59
N ASN A 214 -18.92 -1.16 -36.90
CA ASN A 214 -19.86 -0.03 -37.03
C ASN A 214 -20.06 0.30 -38.49
N TRP A 215 -21.30 0.41 -38.91
CA TRP A 215 -21.64 0.89 -40.24
C TRP A 215 -22.61 2.05 -40.16
N GLU A 216 -22.20 3.20 -40.69
CA GLU A 216 -22.97 4.42 -40.71
C GLU A 216 -22.98 4.99 -42.10
N ARG A 217 -24.18 5.16 -42.70
CA ARG A 217 -24.32 5.67 -44.03
C ARG A 217 -25.60 6.52 -44.20
N GLY A 218 -25.43 7.74 -44.59
CA GLY A 218 -26.54 8.60 -45.00
C GLY A 218 -26.94 8.32 -46.45
N PHE A 219 -28.24 8.18 -46.69
CA PHE A 219 -28.82 8.11 -48.02
C PHE A 219 -29.51 9.44 -48.30
N LYS A 220 -29.33 10.00 -49.51
CA LYS A 220 -29.80 11.36 -49.87
C LYS A 220 -31.30 11.63 -49.65
N ALA A 221 -32.10 10.64 -49.28
CA ALA A 221 -33.54 10.79 -49.08
C ALA A 221 -34.01 10.37 -47.65
N HIS A 222 -33.14 9.82 -46.82
CA HIS A 222 -33.49 9.39 -45.46
C HIS A 222 -32.32 9.68 -44.52
N HIS A 223 -32.60 10.53 -43.55
CA HIS A 223 -31.75 10.75 -42.35
C HIS A 223 -32.25 9.91 -41.21
#